data_7dfcc9a5ff1886a5d0e937317b506cdf
#
_entry.id   7dfcc9a5ff1886a5d0e937317b506cdf
#
_cell.length_a   1.000
_cell.length_b   1.000
_cell.length_c   1.000
_cell.angle_alpha   90.00
_cell.angle_beta   90.00
_cell.angle_gamma   90.00
#
_symmetry.space_group_name_H-M   'P 1'
#
loop_
_entity.id
_entity.type
_entity.pdbx_description
1 polymer ?
#
loop_
_entity_poly.entity_id
_entity_poly.type
_entity_poly.pdbx_seq_one_letter_code
_entity_poly.pdbx_strand_id
1 'polypeptide(L)'
;MIARRRFRHRLEYGAVRGLGALLVALPHRCALAVACGVAAVVYALASGRRREAARRVRLVFGESLRPVDVSRICWTSFRNTAFNAVEMIRIRKLSLAQMEEMIPELPAAVASLRELMARTGGRGLVVALPHMGNWDLAGSGCHLSGLPIFSVAGRQRNPMMNDLLNRLRSGHGMDILERGGGALRQILERIRAGQVFAILPDTRSPTPDLLVPFLGGAANLARGMASFAYAAEVPVVPIVMRRRGWRHFTLTLHEPIWPDKTAPKAVELERITKTVATIVDAAIHETPEQWFWYNRRWVLDPVV
;
A
#
# COMPACT_ATOMS: atom_id res chain seq x y z
N MET A 1 -27.26 1.81 -23.04
CA MET A 1 -26.38 1.56 -21.85
C MET A 1 -24.92 1.98 -22.06
N ILE A 2 -24.25 1.62 -23.14
CA ILE A 2 -22.81 1.91 -23.40
C ILE A 2 -22.52 3.41 -23.46
N ALA A 3 -23.30 4.23 -24.15
CA ALA A 3 -23.10 5.68 -24.26
C ALA A 3 -23.19 6.38 -22.90
N ARG A 4 -24.20 6.03 -22.06
CA ARG A 4 -24.37 6.57 -20.69
C ARG A 4 -23.19 6.20 -19.78
N ARG A 5 -22.63 5.00 -19.93
CA ARG A 5 -21.44 4.57 -19.19
C ARG A 5 -20.20 5.35 -19.63
N ARG A 6 -20.00 5.57 -20.94
CA ARG A 6 -18.88 6.37 -21.47
C ARG A 6 -18.96 7.84 -21.02
N PHE A 7 -20.15 8.42 -21.01
CA PHE A 7 -20.36 9.79 -20.54
C PHE A 7 -20.03 9.93 -19.06
N ARG A 8 -20.51 9.01 -18.20
CA ARG A 8 -20.17 8.99 -16.77
C ARG A 8 -18.66 8.87 -16.56
N HIS A 9 -17.96 7.99 -17.30
CA HIS A 9 -16.52 7.84 -17.21
C HIS A 9 -15.76 9.12 -17.56
N ARG A 10 -16.24 9.88 -18.56
CA ARG A 10 -15.65 11.18 -18.93
C ARG A 10 -15.89 12.24 -17.86
N LEU A 11 -17.06 12.30 -17.27
CA LEU A 11 -17.35 13.21 -16.16
C LEU A 11 -16.49 12.91 -14.94
N GLU A 12 -16.42 11.64 -14.53
CA GLU A 12 -15.54 11.21 -13.42
C GLU A 12 -14.08 11.62 -13.68
N TYR A 13 -13.58 11.35 -14.88
CA TYR A 13 -12.21 11.71 -15.27
C TYR A 13 -11.99 13.22 -15.29
N GLY A 14 -12.91 14.00 -15.89
CA GLY A 14 -12.81 15.45 -15.96
C GLY A 14 -12.83 16.10 -14.58
N ALA A 15 -13.73 15.66 -13.69
CA ALA A 15 -13.80 16.15 -12.32
C ALA A 15 -12.50 15.85 -11.52
N VAL A 16 -12.00 14.63 -11.60
CA VAL A 16 -10.73 14.26 -10.92
C VAL A 16 -9.54 15.03 -11.50
N ARG A 17 -9.49 15.22 -12.80
CA ARG A 17 -8.42 15.98 -13.46
C ARG A 17 -8.45 17.46 -13.10
N GLY A 18 -9.63 18.09 -13.11
CA GLY A 18 -9.81 19.51 -12.74
C GLY A 18 -9.45 19.75 -11.27
N LEU A 19 -9.98 18.92 -10.36
CA LEU A 19 -9.61 18.98 -8.94
C LEU A 19 -8.12 18.71 -8.75
N GLY A 20 -7.56 17.75 -9.48
CA GLY A 20 -6.13 17.45 -9.43
C GLY A 20 -5.27 18.64 -9.85
N ALA A 21 -5.62 19.35 -10.94
CA ALA A 21 -4.92 20.54 -11.37
C ALA A 21 -4.93 21.65 -10.31
N LEU A 22 -6.09 21.88 -9.68
CA LEU A 22 -6.21 22.82 -8.56
C LEU A 22 -5.32 22.42 -7.38
N LEU A 23 -5.39 21.16 -6.95
CA LEU A 23 -4.59 20.64 -5.84
C LEU A 23 -3.08 20.72 -6.11
N VAL A 24 -2.66 20.57 -7.37
CA VAL A 24 -1.27 20.70 -7.81
C VAL A 24 -0.80 22.18 -7.76
N ALA A 25 -1.69 23.15 -8.03
CA ALA A 25 -1.37 24.58 -8.01
C ALA A 25 -1.19 25.13 -6.57
N LEU A 26 -1.89 24.57 -5.59
CA LEU A 26 -1.85 25.03 -4.20
C LEU A 26 -0.52 24.65 -3.51
N PRO A 27 -0.07 25.42 -2.49
CA PRO A 27 0.92 24.94 -1.53
C PRO A 27 0.51 23.62 -0.89
N HIS A 28 1.47 22.76 -0.53
CA HIS A 28 1.16 21.38 -0.08
C HIS A 28 0.19 21.36 1.13
N ARG A 29 0.43 22.18 2.15
CA ARG A 29 -0.45 22.26 3.32
C ARG A 29 -1.87 22.73 2.97
N CYS A 30 -2.01 23.68 2.05
CA CYS A 30 -3.31 24.14 1.56
C CYS A 30 -4.05 23.04 0.79
N ALA A 31 -3.35 22.28 -0.05
CA ALA A 31 -3.93 21.14 -0.75
C ALA A 31 -4.43 20.06 0.22
N LEU A 32 -3.68 19.76 1.28
CA LEU A 32 -4.09 18.84 2.34
C LEU A 32 -5.29 19.39 3.15
N ALA A 33 -5.33 20.70 3.41
CA ALA A 33 -6.47 21.34 4.11
C ALA A 33 -7.76 21.23 3.27
N VAL A 34 -7.68 21.48 1.96
CA VAL A 34 -8.80 21.27 1.04
C VAL A 34 -9.24 19.81 1.04
N ALA A 35 -8.29 18.86 0.95
CA ALA A 35 -8.60 17.45 1.02
C ALA A 35 -9.24 17.04 2.35
N CYS A 36 -8.79 17.60 3.46
CA CYS A 36 -9.37 17.38 4.78
C CYS A 36 -10.84 17.86 4.83
N GLY A 37 -11.13 19.05 4.32
CA GLY A 37 -12.50 19.59 4.25
C GLY A 37 -13.40 18.72 3.37
N VAL A 38 -12.95 18.35 2.17
CA VAL A 38 -13.69 17.45 1.28
C VAL A 38 -13.90 16.09 1.94
N ALA A 39 -12.86 15.53 2.56
CA ALA A 39 -12.96 14.28 3.30
C ALA A 39 -13.97 14.35 4.44
N ALA A 40 -14.04 15.46 5.19
CA ALA A 40 -14.99 15.64 6.27
C ALA A 40 -16.45 15.63 5.76
N VAL A 41 -16.73 16.31 4.65
CA VAL A 41 -18.06 16.31 4.02
C VAL A 41 -18.43 14.90 3.55
N VAL A 42 -17.53 14.24 2.80
CA VAL A 42 -17.77 12.87 2.32
C VAL A 42 -17.94 11.89 3.46
N TYR A 43 -17.15 12.01 4.52
CA TYR A 43 -17.23 11.17 5.71
C TYR A 43 -18.56 11.33 6.45
N ALA A 44 -19.04 12.57 6.57
CA ALA A 44 -20.35 12.86 7.16
C ALA A 44 -21.49 12.20 6.37
N LEU A 45 -21.44 12.28 5.04
CA LEU A 45 -22.46 11.72 4.15
C LEU A 45 -22.37 10.19 4.01
N ALA A 46 -21.19 9.59 4.16
CA ALA A 46 -20.94 8.17 3.99
C ALA A 46 -21.24 7.33 5.25
N SER A 47 -22.43 7.51 5.84
CA SER A 47 -22.80 6.88 7.13
C SER A 47 -22.66 5.34 7.14
N GLY A 48 -23.02 4.66 6.04
CA GLY A 48 -22.89 3.21 5.93
C GLY A 48 -21.43 2.73 5.98
N ARG A 49 -20.53 3.38 5.23
CA ARG A 49 -19.10 3.04 5.24
C ARG A 49 -18.45 3.33 6.59
N ARG A 50 -18.85 4.43 7.23
CA ARG A 50 -18.38 4.81 8.56
C ARG A 50 -18.79 3.78 9.61
N ARG A 51 -20.06 3.34 9.60
CA ARG A 51 -20.55 2.28 10.50
C ARG A 51 -19.80 0.97 10.30
N GLU A 52 -19.55 0.58 9.04
CA GLU A 52 -18.81 -0.63 8.74
C GLU A 52 -17.35 -0.55 9.21
N ALA A 53 -16.65 0.55 8.99
CA ALA A 53 -15.30 0.73 9.51
C ALA A 53 -15.28 0.67 11.05
N ALA A 54 -16.23 1.32 11.72
CA ALA A 54 -16.35 1.26 13.18
C ALA A 54 -16.64 -0.16 13.68
N ARG A 55 -17.47 -0.92 12.98
CA ARG A 55 -17.73 -2.35 13.29
C ARG A 55 -16.43 -3.17 13.19
N ARG A 56 -15.65 -2.97 12.13
CA ARG A 56 -14.36 -3.65 11.93
C ARG A 56 -13.34 -3.32 13.02
N VAL A 57 -13.20 -2.05 13.37
CA VAL A 57 -12.32 -1.62 14.47
C VAL A 57 -12.74 -2.28 15.78
N ARG A 58 -14.05 -2.29 16.11
CA ARG A 58 -14.55 -2.98 17.31
C ARG A 58 -14.35 -4.49 17.26
N LEU A 59 -14.48 -5.10 16.09
CA LEU A 59 -14.24 -6.54 15.93
C LEU A 59 -12.80 -6.92 16.30
N VAL A 60 -11.83 -6.06 15.93
CA VAL A 60 -10.40 -6.32 16.16
C VAL A 60 -9.97 -5.95 17.58
N PHE A 61 -10.43 -4.81 18.10
CA PHE A 61 -9.96 -4.26 19.38
C PHE A 61 -10.90 -4.54 20.55
N GLY A 62 -12.08 -5.12 20.28
CA GLY A 62 -13.07 -5.42 21.31
C GLY A 62 -13.64 -4.16 21.96
N GLU A 63 -14.13 -4.31 23.19
CA GLU A 63 -14.69 -3.23 23.99
C GLU A 63 -13.64 -2.41 24.75
N SER A 64 -12.36 -2.72 24.59
CA SER A 64 -11.26 -1.98 25.19
C SER A 64 -11.17 -0.54 24.68
N LEU A 65 -11.72 -0.24 23.49
CA LEU A 65 -11.74 1.11 22.91
C LEU A 65 -13.05 1.84 23.26
N ARG A 66 -12.91 3.05 23.77
CA ARG A 66 -14.06 3.96 23.95
C ARG A 66 -14.65 4.35 22.60
N PRO A 67 -15.96 4.64 22.51
CA PRO A 67 -16.60 5.06 21.24
C PRO A 67 -15.90 6.24 20.54
N VAL A 68 -15.34 7.18 21.32
CA VAL A 68 -14.60 8.34 20.80
C VAL A 68 -13.30 7.91 20.14
N ASP A 69 -12.59 6.90 20.67
CA ASP A 69 -11.35 6.39 20.10
C ASP A 69 -11.61 5.63 18.80
N VAL A 70 -12.67 4.83 18.75
CA VAL A 70 -13.14 4.18 17.50
C VAL A 70 -13.45 5.23 16.43
N SER A 71 -14.16 6.30 16.79
CA SER A 71 -14.49 7.38 15.86
C SER A 71 -13.24 8.11 15.37
N ARG A 72 -12.26 8.35 16.25
CA ARG A 72 -10.97 8.96 15.92
C ARG A 72 -10.16 8.09 14.96
N ILE A 73 -10.05 6.79 15.22
CA ILE A 73 -9.38 5.81 14.34
C ILE A 73 -10.00 5.85 12.95
N CYS A 74 -11.32 5.70 12.87
CA CYS A 74 -12.05 5.70 11.60
C CYS A 74 -11.87 7.02 10.83
N TRP A 75 -12.04 8.16 11.48
CA TRP A 75 -11.86 9.47 10.84
C TRP A 75 -10.44 9.68 10.36
N THR A 76 -9.44 9.41 11.20
CA THR A 76 -8.03 9.60 10.85
C THR A 76 -7.61 8.72 9.68
N SER A 77 -8.02 7.46 9.67
CA SER A 77 -7.79 6.54 8.55
C SER A 77 -8.43 7.05 7.24
N PHE A 78 -9.66 7.54 7.30
CA PHE A 78 -10.35 8.11 6.13
C PHE A 78 -9.65 9.36 5.60
N ARG A 79 -9.33 10.31 6.49
CA ARG A 79 -8.58 11.52 6.16
C ARG A 79 -7.22 11.22 5.55
N ASN A 80 -6.46 10.29 6.14
CA ASN A 80 -5.15 9.89 5.63
C ASN A 80 -5.24 9.32 4.21
N THR A 81 -6.31 8.58 3.88
CA THR A 81 -6.55 8.11 2.51
C THR A 81 -6.76 9.27 1.53
N ALA A 82 -7.49 10.31 1.95
CA ALA A 82 -7.64 11.52 1.13
C ALA A 82 -6.30 12.27 0.95
N PHE A 83 -5.49 12.32 2.00
CA PHE A 83 -4.15 12.90 1.93
C PHE A 83 -3.24 12.11 0.98
N ASN A 84 -3.25 10.77 1.04
CA ASN A 84 -2.50 9.92 0.11
C ASN A 84 -2.90 10.19 -1.34
N ALA A 85 -4.19 10.38 -1.63
CA ALA A 85 -4.65 10.73 -2.97
C ALA A 85 -4.09 12.09 -3.45
N VAL A 86 -4.05 13.10 -2.57
CA VAL A 86 -3.45 14.42 -2.89
C VAL A 86 -1.95 14.29 -3.14
N GLU A 87 -1.25 13.57 -2.28
CA GLU A 87 0.21 13.37 -2.40
C GLU A 87 0.55 12.61 -3.66
N MET A 88 -0.22 11.57 -4.01
CA MET A 88 -0.07 10.84 -5.28
C MET A 88 -0.27 11.75 -6.50
N ILE A 89 -1.28 12.65 -6.49
CA ILE A 89 -1.51 13.63 -7.56
C ILE A 89 -0.33 14.61 -7.67
N ARG A 90 0.30 14.96 -6.55
CA ARG A 90 1.40 15.92 -6.46
C ARG A 90 2.79 15.30 -6.57
N ILE A 91 2.89 13.98 -6.61
CA ILE A 91 4.15 13.24 -6.47
C ILE A 91 5.23 13.75 -7.45
N ARG A 92 4.84 14.06 -8.69
CA ARG A 92 5.74 14.58 -9.73
C ARG A 92 6.38 15.94 -9.42
N LYS A 93 5.84 16.66 -8.44
CA LYS A 93 6.39 17.97 -7.98
C LYS A 93 7.38 17.83 -6.84
N LEU A 94 7.48 16.65 -6.23
CA LEU A 94 8.36 16.42 -5.11
C LEU A 94 9.75 16.04 -5.61
N SER A 95 10.76 16.80 -5.19
CA SER A 95 12.16 16.41 -5.37
C SER A 95 12.56 15.34 -4.36
N LEU A 96 13.70 14.67 -4.60
CA LEU A 96 14.25 13.70 -3.63
C LEU A 96 14.48 14.35 -2.26
N ALA A 97 15.09 15.54 -2.22
CA ALA A 97 15.32 16.26 -0.97
C ALA A 97 14.03 16.54 -0.19
N GLN A 98 12.94 16.90 -0.90
CA GLN A 98 11.64 17.08 -0.27
C GLN A 98 11.04 15.77 0.25
N MET A 99 11.28 14.66 -0.44
CA MET A 99 10.84 13.34 0.04
C MET A 99 11.64 12.90 1.26
N GLU A 100 12.93 13.17 1.31
CA GLU A 100 13.81 12.93 2.47
C GLU A 100 13.42 13.80 3.66
N GLU A 101 13.03 15.08 3.44
CA GLU A 101 12.43 15.91 4.50
C GLU A 101 11.14 15.30 5.05
N MET A 102 10.31 14.74 4.17
CA MET A 102 9.04 14.11 4.57
C MET A 102 9.22 12.74 5.21
N ILE A 103 10.26 11.99 4.83
CA ILE A 103 10.61 10.63 5.29
C ILE A 103 12.08 10.63 5.67
N PRO A 104 12.47 11.10 6.86
CA PRO A 104 13.88 11.22 7.25
C PRO A 104 14.66 9.91 7.23
N GLU A 105 13.98 8.77 7.40
CA GLU A 105 14.61 7.45 7.36
C GLU A 105 14.82 6.92 5.93
N LEU A 106 14.35 7.61 4.88
CA LEU A 106 14.44 7.15 3.49
C LEU A 106 15.88 6.89 3.02
N PRO A 107 16.88 7.77 3.28
CA PRO A 107 18.26 7.52 2.85
C PRO A 107 18.85 6.26 3.50
N ALA A 108 18.62 6.08 4.80
CA ALA A 108 19.11 4.90 5.54
C ALA A 108 18.41 3.61 5.06
N ALA A 109 17.09 3.68 4.81
CA ALA A 109 16.33 2.56 4.29
C ALA A 109 16.83 2.13 2.91
N VAL A 110 17.09 3.08 2.02
CA VAL A 110 17.63 2.81 0.68
C VAL A 110 19.03 2.21 0.75
N ALA A 111 19.88 2.71 1.64
CA ALA A 111 21.22 2.14 1.86
C ALA A 111 21.15 0.68 2.34
N SER A 112 20.30 0.38 3.32
CA SER A 112 20.09 -0.98 3.82
C SER A 112 19.53 -1.92 2.75
N LEU A 113 18.61 -1.46 1.92
CA LEU A 113 18.08 -2.27 0.80
C LEU A 113 19.16 -2.55 -0.25
N ARG A 114 20.04 -1.58 -0.56
CA ARG A 114 21.17 -1.79 -1.49
C ARG A 114 22.19 -2.78 -0.93
N GLU A 115 22.53 -2.66 0.34
CA GLU A 115 23.43 -3.61 1.01
C GLU A 115 22.85 -5.03 0.96
N LEU A 116 21.55 -5.16 1.22
CA LEU A 116 20.87 -6.44 1.14
C LEU A 116 20.85 -7.00 -0.29
N MET A 117 20.63 -6.15 -1.31
CA MET A 117 20.72 -6.54 -2.71
C MET A 117 22.10 -7.04 -3.10
N ALA A 118 23.19 -6.46 -2.58
CA ALA A 118 24.54 -6.94 -2.82
C ALA A 118 24.74 -8.40 -2.32
N ARG A 119 23.99 -8.81 -1.30
CA ARG A 119 24.05 -10.18 -0.72
C ARG A 119 23.23 -11.21 -1.52
N THR A 120 22.42 -10.82 -2.50
CA THR A 120 21.56 -11.74 -3.28
C THR A 120 22.23 -12.31 -4.53
N GLY A 121 23.50 -12.03 -4.76
CA GLY A 121 24.21 -12.47 -5.98
C GLY A 121 23.69 -11.79 -7.26
N GLY A 122 23.35 -10.51 -7.19
CA GLY A 122 22.88 -9.71 -8.33
C GLY A 122 21.37 -9.80 -8.57
N ARG A 123 20.64 -10.53 -7.73
CA ARG A 123 19.16 -10.55 -7.75
C ARG A 123 18.60 -9.39 -6.94
N GLY A 124 17.31 -9.07 -7.14
CA GLY A 124 16.61 -8.03 -6.39
C GLY A 124 16.09 -8.52 -5.04
N LEU A 125 15.00 -7.89 -4.58
CA LEU A 125 14.34 -8.16 -3.31
C LEU A 125 12.83 -8.19 -3.48
N VAL A 126 12.12 -8.72 -2.50
CA VAL A 126 10.68 -8.49 -2.31
C VAL A 126 10.49 -7.58 -1.10
N VAL A 127 9.88 -6.42 -1.30
CA VAL A 127 9.50 -5.51 -0.22
C VAL A 127 8.02 -5.67 0.07
N ALA A 128 7.67 -5.96 1.31
CA ALA A 128 6.30 -6.13 1.77
C ALA A 128 5.90 -4.97 2.69
N LEU A 129 4.95 -4.13 2.25
CA LEU A 129 4.45 -3.05 3.08
C LEU A 129 2.91 -3.04 3.11
N PRO A 130 2.29 -2.77 4.28
CA PRO A 130 0.84 -2.74 4.40
C PRO A 130 0.24 -1.45 3.80
N HIS A 131 -1.10 -1.42 3.66
CA HIS A 131 -1.85 -0.20 3.34
C HIS A 131 -1.87 0.76 4.53
N MET A 132 -0.67 1.12 5.03
CA MET A 132 -0.42 2.08 6.12
C MET A 132 0.44 3.24 5.62
N GLY A 133 0.29 4.41 6.23
CA GLY A 133 1.02 5.61 5.81
C GLY A 133 0.74 5.99 4.35
N ASN A 134 1.79 6.18 3.55
CA ASN A 134 1.68 6.43 2.11
C ASN A 134 2.68 5.57 1.31
N TRP A 135 2.25 4.39 0.92
CA TRP A 135 3.07 3.42 0.17
C TRP A 135 3.47 3.92 -1.23
N ASP A 136 2.65 4.74 -1.90
CA ASP A 136 2.99 5.30 -3.21
C ASP A 136 4.15 6.31 -3.08
N LEU A 137 4.17 7.11 -2.00
CA LEU A 137 5.26 8.04 -1.69
C LEU A 137 6.55 7.29 -1.33
N ALA A 138 6.46 6.23 -0.52
CA ALA A 138 7.61 5.38 -0.18
C ALA A 138 8.25 4.77 -1.43
N GLY A 139 7.45 4.17 -2.32
CA GLY A 139 7.92 3.60 -3.57
C GLY A 139 8.59 4.64 -4.48
N SER A 140 7.97 5.82 -4.62
CA SER A 140 8.55 6.91 -5.43
C SER A 140 9.83 7.46 -4.82
N GLY A 141 9.93 7.58 -3.49
CA GLY A 141 11.17 7.99 -2.81
C GLY A 141 12.30 7.01 -3.05
N CYS A 142 12.04 5.72 -2.90
CA CYS A 142 13.01 4.67 -3.23
C CYS A 142 13.46 4.73 -4.69
N HIS A 143 12.52 4.94 -5.63
CA HIS A 143 12.84 5.05 -7.05
C HIS A 143 13.72 6.26 -7.35
N LEU A 144 13.36 7.46 -6.84
CA LEU A 144 14.17 8.67 -7.00
C LEU A 144 15.56 8.54 -6.36
N SER A 145 15.68 7.75 -5.30
CA SER A 145 16.98 7.40 -4.71
C SER A 145 17.77 6.39 -5.55
N GLY A 146 17.29 6.01 -6.74
CA GLY A 146 17.98 5.10 -7.67
C GLY A 146 17.84 3.60 -7.35
N LEU A 147 16.86 3.20 -6.55
CA LEU A 147 16.51 1.78 -6.45
C LEU A 147 15.66 1.36 -7.66
N PRO A 148 15.96 0.23 -8.31
CA PRO A 148 15.18 -0.29 -9.43
C PRO A 148 13.89 -0.96 -8.94
N ILE A 149 12.98 -0.17 -8.36
CA ILE A 149 11.74 -0.64 -7.72
C ILE A 149 10.58 -0.65 -8.71
N PHE A 150 9.75 -1.69 -8.63
CA PHE A 150 8.50 -1.80 -9.37
C PHE A 150 7.41 -2.43 -8.49
N SER A 151 6.15 -2.26 -8.90
CA SER A 151 4.99 -2.80 -8.19
C SER A 151 3.94 -3.32 -9.15
N VAL A 152 2.86 -3.92 -8.61
CA VAL A 152 1.72 -4.42 -9.38
C VAL A 152 0.44 -3.75 -8.93
N ALA A 153 -0.35 -3.24 -9.88
CA ALA A 153 -1.65 -2.65 -9.59
C ALA A 153 -2.80 -3.44 -10.23
N GLY A 154 -3.93 -3.48 -9.53
CA GLY A 154 -5.18 -4.00 -10.08
C GLY A 154 -5.81 -3.02 -11.06
N ARG A 155 -6.38 -3.54 -12.15
CA ARG A 155 -7.05 -2.74 -13.18
C ARG A 155 -8.30 -2.05 -12.63
N GLN A 156 -8.47 -0.77 -12.94
CA GLN A 156 -9.66 0.00 -12.59
C GLN A 156 -10.81 -0.22 -13.58
N ARG A 157 -12.05 -0.11 -13.09
CA ARG A 157 -13.26 -0.30 -13.94
C ARG A 157 -13.41 0.77 -15.01
N ASN A 158 -12.99 2.00 -14.73
CA ASN A 158 -12.96 3.10 -15.68
C ASN A 158 -11.57 3.14 -16.32
N PRO A 159 -11.44 2.85 -17.65
CA PRO A 159 -10.14 2.83 -18.32
C PRO A 159 -9.40 4.17 -18.23
N MET A 160 -10.10 5.30 -18.36
CA MET A 160 -9.49 6.64 -18.27
C MET A 160 -8.92 6.90 -16.86
N MET A 161 -9.59 6.40 -15.82
CA MET A 161 -9.09 6.46 -14.44
C MET A 161 -7.93 5.51 -14.22
N ASN A 162 -7.96 4.32 -14.84
CA ASN A 162 -6.85 3.36 -14.80
C ASN A 162 -5.57 4.01 -15.34
N ASP A 163 -5.65 4.59 -16.54
CA ASP A 163 -4.52 5.25 -17.19
C ASP A 163 -4.03 6.47 -16.39
N LEU A 164 -4.95 7.24 -15.81
CA LEU A 164 -4.60 8.38 -14.95
C LEU A 164 -3.84 7.91 -13.71
N LEU A 165 -4.37 6.93 -12.98
CA LEU A 165 -3.76 6.42 -11.75
C LEU A 165 -2.39 5.78 -12.03
N ASN A 166 -2.26 5.01 -13.12
CA ASN A 166 -0.99 4.43 -13.51
C ASN A 166 0.02 5.53 -13.83
N ARG A 167 -0.35 6.58 -14.60
CA ARG A 167 0.51 7.75 -14.85
C ARG A 167 0.89 8.51 -13.58
N LEU A 168 -0.01 8.63 -12.61
CA LEU A 168 0.30 9.29 -11.34
C LEU A 168 1.30 8.47 -10.51
N ARG A 169 1.09 7.16 -10.40
CA ARG A 169 2.00 6.24 -9.69
C ARG A 169 3.37 6.16 -10.34
N SER A 170 3.40 6.14 -11.68
CA SER A 170 4.66 6.21 -12.45
C SER A 170 5.22 7.63 -12.53
N GLY A 171 4.83 8.53 -11.64
CA GLY A 171 5.13 9.96 -11.72
C GLY A 171 6.61 10.30 -11.83
N HIS A 172 7.47 9.53 -11.21
CA HIS A 172 8.93 9.63 -11.28
C HIS A 172 9.59 8.50 -12.08
N GLY A 173 8.82 7.73 -12.87
CA GLY A 173 9.34 6.64 -13.68
C GLY A 173 9.29 5.27 -13.01
N MET A 174 8.74 5.15 -11.80
CA MET A 174 8.55 3.84 -11.17
C MET A 174 7.59 2.98 -12.01
N ASP A 175 8.01 1.77 -12.36
CA ASP A 175 7.22 0.84 -13.16
C ASP A 175 6.08 0.22 -12.36
N ILE A 176 4.88 0.24 -12.96
CA ILE A 176 3.69 -0.42 -12.43
C ILE A 176 3.22 -1.46 -13.44
N LEU A 177 3.33 -2.72 -13.09
CA LEU A 177 2.75 -3.80 -13.89
C LEU A 177 1.24 -3.89 -13.65
N GLU A 178 0.46 -4.08 -14.70
CA GLU A 178 -0.95 -4.43 -14.52
C GLU A 178 -1.09 -5.92 -14.16
N ARG A 179 -1.93 -6.21 -13.17
CA ARG A 179 -2.30 -7.59 -12.83
C ARG A 179 -3.03 -8.24 -14.00
N GLY A 180 -2.50 -9.32 -14.55
CA GLY A 180 -3.07 -10.01 -15.70
C GLY A 180 -2.22 -11.17 -16.20
N GLY A 181 -2.54 -11.70 -17.40
CA GLY A 181 -1.80 -12.79 -18.01
C GLY A 181 -0.32 -12.45 -18.19
N GLY A 182 0.56 -13.33 -17.73
CA GLY A 182 2.02 -13.14 -17.81
C GLY A 182 2.65 -12.28 -16.69
N ALA A 183 1.87 -11.58 -15.86
CA ALA A 183 2.42 -10.74 -14.79
C ALA A 183 3.29 -11.52 -13.81
N LEU A 184 2.90 -12.75 -13.44
CA LEU A 184 3.67 -13.59 -12.52
C LEU A 184 5.06 -13.89 -13.06
N ARG A 185 5.16 -14.24 -14.34
CA ARG A 185 6.43 -14.50 -15.02
C ARG A 185 7.29 -13.24 -15.07
N GLN A 186 6.71 -12.09 -15.47
CA GLN A 186 7.42 -10.83 -15.53
C GLN A 186 7.95 -10.36 -14.16
N ILE A 187 7.17 -10.55 -13.08
CA ILE A 187 7.62 -10.25 -11.72
C ILE A 187 8.88 -11.05 -11.38
N LEU A 188 8.84 -12.37 -11.61
CA LEU A 188 9.96 -13.26 -11.30
C LEU A 188 11.21 -12.93 -12.13
N GLU A 189 11.04 -12.67 -13.43
CA GLU A 189 12.12 -12.28 -14.32
C GLU A 189 12.78 -10.96 -13.86
N ARG A 190 11.99 -9.97 -13.47
CA ARG A 190 12.49 -8.69 -12.97
C ARG A 190 13.23 -8.80 -11.64
N ILE A 191 12.72 -9.60 -10.69
CA ILE A 191 13.41 -9.86 -9.43
C ILE A 191 14.77 -10.52 -9.70
N ARG A 192 14.81 -11.52 -10.59
CA ARG A 192 16.06 -12.20 -10.98
C ARG A 192 17.04 -11.28 -11.70
N ALA A 193 16.53 -10.24 -12.39
CA ALA A 193 17.32 -9.19 -13.03
C ALA A 193 17.75 -8.05 -12.10
N GLY A 194 17.64 -8.24 -10.78
CA GLY A 194 18.12 -7.27 -9.79
C GLY A 194 17.11 -6.19 -9.42
N GLN A 195 15.82 -6.30 -9.79
CA GLN A 195 14.82 -5.30 -9.43
C GLN A 195 14.11 -5.61 -8.10
N VAL A 196 13.68 -4.55 -7.41
CA VAL A 196 12.95 -4.63 -6.13
C VAL A 196 11.45 -4.68 -6.40
N PHE A 197 10.80 -5.77 -6.02
CA PHE A 197 9.36 -5.93 -6.14
C PHE A 197 8.66 -5.45 -4.87
N ALA A 198 7.88 -4.36 -4.96
CA ALA A 198 7.06 -3.86 -3.85
C ALA A 198 5.63 -4.42 -3.94
N ILE A 199 5.15 -5.03 -2.85
CA ILE A 199 3.83 -5.64 -2.76
C ILE A 199 3.14 -5.30 -1.44
N LEU A 200 1.81 -5.16 -1.48
CA LEU A 200 0.95 -4.94 -0.31
C LEU A 200 0.25 -6.25 0.04
N PRO A 201 0.70 -6.99 1.08
CA PRO A 201 0.23 -8.34 1.37
C PRO A 201 -1.02 -8.41 2.27
N ASP A 202 -1.51 -7.29 2.78
CA ASP A 202 -2.52 -7.14 3.83
C ASP A 202 -3.97 -7.09 3.31
N THR A 203 -4.22 -7.64 2.13
CA THR A 203 -5.57 -7.72 1.55
C THR A 203 -6.01 -9.17 1.37
N ARG A 204 -7.32 -9.41 1.55
CA ARG A 204 -7.91 -10.73 1.34
C ARG A 204 -7.66 -11.25 -0.09
N SER A 205 -7.15 -12.47 -0.20
CA SER A 205 -7.08 -13.17 -1.49
C SER A 205 -8.48 -13.36 -2.08
N PRO A 206 -8.67 -13.18 -3.40
CA PRO A 206 -9.97 -13.42 -4.03
C PRO A 206 -10.37 -14.90 -4.09
N THR A 207 -9.41 -15.80 -4.01
CA THR A 207 -9.55 -17.26 -4.03
C THR A 207 -8.99 -17.85 -2.74
N PRO A 208 -9.41 -19.07 -2.34
CA PRO A 208 -8.78 -19.78 -1.22
C PRO A 208 -7.27 -19.85 -1.42
N ASP A 209 -6.52 -19.50 -0.37
CA ASP A 209 -5.06 -19.54 -0.34
C ASP A 209 -4.58 -19.91 1.08
N LEU A 210 -3.80 -19.09 1.76
CA LEU A 210 -3.34 -19.35 3.12
C LEU A 210 -4.24 -18.68 4.15
N LEU A 211 -4.76 -19.48 5.10
CA LEU A 211 -5.38 -18.96 6.30
C LEU A 211 -4.29 -18.69 7.34
N VAL A 212 -4.12 -17.43 7.70
CA VAL A 212 -3.14 -17.00 8.70
C VAL A 212 -3.81 -16.21 9.83
N PRO A 213 -3.34 -16.34 11.08
CA PRO A 213 -3.76 -15.46 12.17
C PRO A 213 -3.49 -14.00 11.79
N PHE A 214 -4.50 -13.16 11.87
CA PHE A 214 -4.40 -11.73 11.57
C PHE A 214 -5.57 -10.96 12.17
N LEU A 215 -5.32 -9.85 12.86
CA LEU A 215 -6.33 -8.98 13.48
C LEU A 215 -7.33 -9.73 14.38
N GLY A 216 -6.82 -10.66 15.17
CA GLY A 216 -7.63 -11.46 16.09
C GLY A 216 -8.49 -12.54 15.44
N GLY A 217 -8.40 -12.76 14.13
CA GLY A 217 -9.11 -13.75 13.37
C GLY A 217 -8.22 -14.57 12.43
N ALA A 218 -8.82 -15.24 11.46
CA ALA A 218 -8.12 -15.96 10.40
C ALA A 218 -8.35 -15.25 9.06
N ALA A 219 -7.29 -14.69 8.49
CA ALA A 219 -7.33 -14.01 7.21
C ALA A 219 -6.86 -14.94 6.08
N ASN A 220 -7.58 -14.95 4.96
CA ASN A 220 -7.14 -15.64 3.75
C ASN A 220 -6.21 -14.72 2.95
N LEU A 221 -4.90 -14.82 3.17
CA LEU A 221 -3.88 -14.00 2.52
C LEU A 221 -3.22 -14.73 1.35
N ALA A 222 -2.87 -13.96 0.31
CA ALA A 222 -2.20 -14.52 -0.86
C ALA A 222 -0.73 -14.84 -0.56
N ARG A 223 -0.30 -16.08 -0.81
CA ARG A 223 1.10 -16.53 -0.69
C ARG A 223 2.02 -16.00 -1.81
N GLY A 224 1.52 -15.16 -2.72
CA GLY A 224 2.28 -14.67 -3.88
C GLY A 224 3.61 -14.03 -3.52
N MET A 225 3.64 -13.18 -2.49
CA MET A 225 4.85 -12.56 -1.96
C MET A 225 5.93 -13.61 -1.61
N ALA A 226 5.57 -14.57 -0.78
CA ALA A 226 6.46 -15.66 -0.36
C ALA A 226 6.88 -16.54 -1.55
N SER A 227 5.94 -16.79 -2.49
CA SER A 227 6.23 -17.57 -3.70
C SER A 227 7.28 -16.92 -4.59
N PHE A 228 7.24 -15.60 -4.77
CA PHE A 228 8.25 -14.87 -5.54
C PHE A 228 9.61 -14.88 -4.84
N ALA A 229 9.64 -14.60 -3.54
CA ALA A 229 10.86 -14.64 -2.75
C ALA A 229 11.52 -16.03 -2.79
N TYR A 230 10.72 -17.08 -2.57
CA TYR A 230 11.18 -18.47 -2.65
C TYR A 230 11.71 -18.83 -4.04
N ALA A 231 10.99 -18.49 -5.12
CA ALA A 231 11.35 -18.85 -6.48
C ALA A 231 12.56 -18.07 -7.03
N ALA A 232 12.77 -16.84 -6.55
CA ALA A 232 13.93 -16.02 -6.89
C ALA A 232 15.10 -16.19 -5.91
N GLU A 233 14.90 -16.89 -4.78
CA GLU A 233 15.90 -17.07 -3.71
C GLU A 233 16.40 -15.73 -3.16
N VAL A 234 15.47 -14.82 -2.90
CA VAL A 234 15.73 -13.49 -2.37
C VAL A 234 14.91 -13.27 -1.08
N PRO A 235 15.33 -12.39 -0.18
CA PRO A 235 14.58 -12.14 1.04
C PRO A 235 13.30 -11.33 0.79
N VAL A 236 12.33 -11.48 1.69
CA VAL A 236 11.24 -10.54 1.90
C VAL A 236 11.65 -9.55 2.97
N VAL A 237 11.56 -8.26 2.69
CA VAL A 237 11.82 -7.18 3.65
C VAL A 237 10.50 -6.53 4.03
N PRO A 238 9.98 -6.78 5.25
CA PRO A 238 8.80 -6.09 5.72
C PRO A 238 9.14 -4.63 6.04
N ILE A 239 8.32 -3.70 5.55
CA ILE A 239 8.48 -2.27 5.79
C ILE A 239 7.15 -1.72 6.30
N VAL A 240 7.20 -0.92 7.37
CA VAL A 240 6.03 -0.23 7.90
C VAL A 240 6.24 1.28 7.78
N MET A 241 5.31 1.95 7.14
CA MET A 241 5.30 3.41 7.03
C MET A 241 4.13 3.99 7.82
N ARG A 242 4.39 5.02 8.63
CA ARG A 242 3.37 5.70 9.43
C ARG A 242 3.41 7.20 9.16
N ARG A 243 2.26 7.82 8.99
CA ARG A 243 2.13 9.28 8.86
C ARG A 243 2.28 9.94 10.23
N ARG A 244 3.13 10.95 10.30
CA ARG A 244 3.31 11.85 11.46
C ARG A 244 2.74 13.23 11.13
N GLY A 245 1.69 13.60 11.83
CA GLY A 245 0.98 14.85 11.53
C GLY A 245 0.37 14.87 10.13
N TRP A 246 0.64 15.93 9.35
CA TRP A 246 0.04 16.12 8.03
C TRP A 246 0.99 15.75 6.86
N ARG A 247 2.30 15.95 7.01
CA ARG A 247 3.28 15.90 5.92
C ARG A 247 4.44 14.94 6.12
N HIS A 248 4.74 14.56 7.36
CA HIS A 248 5.90 13.74 7.65
C HIS A 248 5.50 12.29 7.88
N PHE A 249 6.47 11.42 7.73
CA PHE A 249 6.30 9.98 7.90
C PHE A 249 7.49 9.41 8.66
N THR A 250 7.28 8.27 9.29
CA THR A 250 8.34 7.38 9.73
C THR A 250 8.34 6.14 8.86
N LEU A 251 9.51 5.60 8.57
CA LEU A 251 9.71 4.39 7.80
C LEU A 251 10.55 3.43 8.61
N THR A 252 9.99 2.26 8.92
CA THR A 252 10.66 1.21 9.69
C THR A 252 10.89 0.00 8.80
N LEU A 253 12.15 -0.39 8.62
CA LEU A 253 12.53 -1.66 8.02
C LEU A 253 12.63 -2.71 9.13
N HIS A 254 12.06 -3.88 8.87
CA HIS A 254 12.20 -5.04 9.73
C HIS A 254 13.25 -6.00 9.15
N GLU A 255 13.68 -6.96 9.98
CA GLU A 255 14.65 -7.98 9.58
C GLU A 255 14.22 -8.70 8.29
N PRO A 256 15.15 -8.91 7.36
CA PRO A 256 14.88 -9.60 6.11
C PRO A 256 14.59 -11.09 6.37
N ILE A 257 13.52 -11.58 5.76
CA ILE A 257 13.07 -12.98 5.89
C ILE A 257 13.61 -13.75 4.68
N TRP A 258 14.69 -14.49 4.87
CA TRP A 258 15.27 -15.35 3.83
C TRP A 258 14.46 -16.64 3.67
N PRO A 259 14.22 -17.09 2.42
CA PRO A 259 13.59 -18.39 2.18
C PRO A 259 14.57 -19.54 2.49
N ASP A 260 14.09 -20.51 3.27
CA ASP A 260 14.78 -21.75 3.53
C ASP A 260 14.44 -22.77 2.43
N LYS A 261 15.43 -23.12 1.62
CA LYS A 261 15.28 -24.09 0.51
C LYS A 261 15.38 -25.53 0.97
N THR A 262 15.79 -25.78 2.20
CA THR A 262 15.85 -27.13 2.78
C THR A 262 14.49 -27.58 3.31
N ALA A 263 13.64 -26.63 3.71
CA ALA A 263 12.29 -26.91 4.15
C ALA A 263 11.33 -27.23 2.98
N PRO A 264 10.28 -28.05 3.22
CA PRO A 264 9.23 -28.25 2.23
C PRO A 264 8.62 -26.92 1.78
N LYS A 265 8.51 -26.70 0.48
CA LYS A 265 8.07 -25.43 -0.10
C LYS A 265 6.78 -24.88 0.51
N ALA A 266 5.77 -25.75 0.71
CA ALA A 266 4.48 -25.31 1.26
C ALA A 266 4.62 -24.72 2.68
N VAL A 267 5.42 -25.37 3.52
CA VAL A 267 5.72 -24.94 4.90
C VAL A 267 6.45 -23.61 4.90
N GLU A 268 7.39 -23.44 3.99
CA GLU A 268 8.20 -22.24 3.90
C GLU A 268 7.39 -21.04 3.41
N LEU A 269 6.53 -21.22 2.40
CA LEU A 269 5.62 -20.15 1.96
C LEU A 269 4.67 -19.71 3.06
N GLU A 270 4.19 -20.66 3.85
CA GLU A 270 3.34 -20.37 5.01
C GLU A 270 4.13 -19.61 6.09
N ARG A 271 5.36 -20.05 6.44
CA ARG A 271 6.22 -19.39 7.42
C ARG A 271 6.47 -17.93 7.04
N ILE A 272 6.92 -17.67 5.81
CA ILE A 272 7.20 -16.31 5.33
C ILE A 272 5.93 -15.46 5.40
N THR A 273 4.79 -15.99 4.93
CA THR A 273 3.53 -15.23 4.92
C THR A 273 3.05 -14.93 6.34
N LYS A 274 3.12 -15.88 7.26
CA LYS A 274 2.77 -15.69 8.68
C LYS A 274 3.68 -14.66 9.35
N THR A 275 4.99 -14.74 9.13
CA THR A 275 5.95 -13.79 9.73
C THR A 275 5.65 -12.35 9.29
N VAL A 276 5.41 -12.12 7.99
CA VAL A 276 5.04 -10.79 7.50
C VAL A 276 3.68 -10.36 8.07
N ALA A 277 2.69 -11.26 8.11
CA ALA A 277 1.38 -10.96 8.68
C ALA A 277 1.47 -10.56 10.15
N THR A 278 2.27 -11.24 10.96
CA THR A 278 2.51 -10.91 12.37
C THR A 278 3.11 -9.50 12.54
N ILE A 279 4.10 -9.14 11.71
CA ILE A 279 4.71 -7.80 11.74
C ILE A 279 3.67 -6.72 11.38
N VAL A 280 2.87 -6.95 10.34
CA VAL A 280 1.82 -6.03 9.91
C VAL A 280 0.72 -5.91 10.95
N ASP A 281 0.30 -7.03 11.54
CA ASP A 281 -0.69 -7.09 12.61
C ASP A 281 -0.27 -6.26 13.82
N ALA A 282 0.96 -6.45 14.30
CA ALA A 282 1.53 -5.67 15.39
C ALA A 282 1.56 -4.16 15.06
N ALA A 283 1.95 -3.79 13.84
CA ALA A 283 1.96 -2.40 13.39
C ALA A 283 0.56 -1.76 13.37
N ILE A 284 -0.47 -2.54 12.98
CA ILE A 284 -1.87 -2.07 12.98
C ILE A 284 -2.36 -1.91 14.42
N HIS A 285 -2.03 -2.83 15.33
CA HIS A 285 -2.40 -2.73 16.75
C HIS A 285 -1.75 -1.52 17.42
N GLU A 286 -0.50 -1.20 17.08
CA GLU A 286 0.21 -0.03 17.61
C GLU A 286 -0.37 1.31 17.11
N THR A 287 -0.75 1.38 15.82
CA THR A 287 -1.24 2.62 15.19
C THR A 287 -2.42 2.35 14.25
N PRO A 288 -3.59 1.96 14.82
CA PRO A 288 -4.74 1.50 14.03
C PRO A 288 -5.29 2.55 13.06
N GLU A 289 -5.16 3.84 13.37
CA GLU A 289 -5.60 4.92 12.49
C GLU A 289 -4.74 5.07 11.22
N GLN A 290 -3.61 4.36 11.13
CA GLN A 290 -2.76 4.38 9.94
C GLN A 290 -3.22 3.40 8.88
N TRP A 291 -3.98 2.36 9.25
CA TRP A 291 -4.41 1.32 8.34
C TRP A 291 -5.72 1.67 7.63
N PHE A 292 -5.93 1.07 6.42
CA PHE A 292 -7.09 1.37 5.57
C PHE A 292 -8.31 0.49 5.93
N TRP A 293 -9.12 0.92 6.90
CA TRP A 293 -10.34 0.22 7.38
C TRP A 293 -11.50 0.17 6.37
N TYR A 294 -11.41 0.90 5.26
CA TYR A 294 -12.49 1.09 4.28
C TYR A 294 -12.40 0.17 3.07
N ASN A 295 -11.54 -0.86 3.11
CA ASN A 295 -11.41 -1.82 2.03
C ASN A 295 -12.78 -2.45 1.73
N ARG A 296 -13.13 -2.58 0.45
CA ARG A 296 -14.42 -3.15 0.05
C ARG A 296 -14.55 -4.62 0.45
N ARG A 297 -13.46 -5.37 0.38
CA ARG A 297 -13.37 -6.76 0.85
C ARG A 297 -12.65 -6.75 2.19
N TRP A 298 -13.38 -7.06 3.24
CA TRP A 298 -12.78 -7.15 4.56
C TRP A 298 -11.81 -8.33 4.62
N VAL A 299 -10.66 -8.13 5.26
CA VAL A 299 -9.59 -9.14 5.28
C VAL A 299 -9.99 -10.42 6.01
N LEU A 300 -10.87 -10.31 7.02
CA LEU A 300 -11.40 -11.45 7.78
C LEU A 300 -12.70 -12.03 7.20
N ASP A 301 -13.25 -11.49 6.12
CA ASP A 301 -14.43 -12.11 5.49
C ASP A 301 -14.03 -13.46 4.90
N PRO A 302 -14.87 -14.51 5.07
CA PRO A 302 -14.61 -15.80 4.47
C PRO A 302 -14.56 -15.71 2.94
N VAL A 303 -13.76 -16.57 2.33
CA VAL A 303 -13.77 -16.75 0.87
C VAL A 303 -14.86 -17.77 0.56
N VAL A 304 -15.93 -17.30 -0.06
CA VAL A 304 -17.05 -18.12 -0.55
C VAL A 304 -16.77 -18.57 -1.98
#